data_78c79a22563222a4145a604059ca68b9
#
_entry.id   78c79a22563222a4145a604059ca68b9
#
_cell.length_a   1.000
_cell.length_b   1.000
_cell.length_c   1.000
_cell.angle_alpha   90.00
_cell.angle_beta   90.00
_cell.angle_gamma   90.00
#
_symmetry.space_group_name_H-M   'P 1'
#
loop_
_entity.id
_entity.type
_entity.pdbx_description
1 polymer ?
#
loop_
_entity_poly.entity_id
_entity_poly.type
_entity_poly.pdbx_seq_one_letter_code
_entity_poly.pdbx_strand_id
1 'polypeptide(L)'
;MIIDAHAHIFPDKIAKKATDAIGNFYGIQMTESAGTPDVLLQEGRLAGITKFVVHSTATTVKQVENINKYIVSETEAHPEFIGFMTLHPDMDEEDMDGEIRFAMSHGIRGVKLHPDFQKFAIDEPRAEKIYKTLDGRLPILFHTGDKRYNFSNPERLVKIAKKYPSQIVIGAHFGGYSEWESSLLYKGLDNVYFDTSSTLPFIDKTEAVKLLRNLGVERFFFGTDFPLWRPKDELERFLSLPLSEK
;
A
#
# COMPACT_ATOMS: atom_id res chain seq x y z
N MET A 1 -4.13 -20.59 3.48
CA MET A 1 -3.94 -19.26 4.15
C MET A 1 -4.00 -18.20 3.07
N ILE A 2 -4.86 -17.18 3.23
CA ILE A 2 -4.95 -16.03 2.33
C ILE A 2 -4.47 -14.80 3.12
N ILE A 3 -3.62 -13.99 2.50
CA ILE A 3 -3.08 -12.75 3.06
C ILE A 3 -3.57 -11.59 2.19
N ASP A 4 -4.19 -10.59 2.81
CA ASP A 4 -4.48 -9.30 2.19
C ASP A 4 -3.28 -8.37 2.39
N ALA A 5 -2.62 -7.99 1.32
CA ALA A 5 -1.38 -7.20 1.37
C ALA A 5 -1.61 -5.67 1.38
N HIS A 6 -2.87 -5.20 1.42
CA HIS A 6 -3.18 -3.78 1.36
C HIS A 6 -4.50 -3.45 2.06
N ALA A 7 -4.42 -3.05 3.33
CA ALA A 7 -5.59 -2.63 4.10
C ALA A 7 -5.28 -1.39 4.96
N HIS A 8 -6.12 -0.37 4.86
CA HIS A 8 -6.02 0.81 5.73
C HIS A 8 -6.85 0.61 6.99
N ILE A 9 -6.27 0.94 8.15
CA ILE A 9 -6.98 0.93 9.43
C ILE A 9 -6.83 2.27 10.15
N PHE A 10 -7.88 2.65 10.87
CA PHE A 10 -7.95 3.92 11.58
C PHE A 10 -8.54 3.71 12.97
N PRO A 11 -8.11 4.50 13.99
CA PRO A 11 -8.78 4.52 15.28
C PRO A 11 -10.26 4.86 15.15
N ASP A 12 -11.13 4.23 15.93
CA ASP A 12 -12.60 4.38 15.87
C ASP A 12 -13.06 5.84 15.81
N LYS A 13 -12.42 6.70 16.62
CA LYS A 13 -12.77 8.13 16.71
C LYS A 13 -12.67 8.88 15.39
N ILE A 14 -11.82 8.40 14.46
CA ILE A 14 -11.57 9.09 13.19
C ILE A 14 -11.90 8.21 11.98
N ALA A 15 -12.18 6.93 12.16
CA ALA A 15 -12.32 5.95 11.07
C ALA A 15 -13.34 6.40 10.03
N LYS A 16 -14.55 6.80 10.44
CA LYS A 16 -15.56 7.30 9.50
C LYS A 16 -15.06 8.52 8.72
N LYS A 17 -14.48 9.52 9.40
CA LYS A 17 -13.98 10.73 8.76
C LYS A 17 -12.83 10.43 7.77
N ALA A 18 -11.93 9.52 8.15
CA ALA A 18 -10.82 9.09 7.29
C ALA A 18 -11.33 8.35 6.05
N THR A 19 -12.27 7.41 6.23
CA THR A 19 -12.92 6.67 5.15
C THR A 19 -13.64 7.61 4.18
N ASP A 20 -14.45 8.54 4.70
CA ASP A 20 -15.15 9.54 3.87
C ASP A 20 -14.17 10.44 3.10
N ALA A 21 -13.04 10.81 3.72
CA ALA A 21 -12.01 11.63 3.07
C ALA A 21 -11.32 10.89 1.91
N ILE A 22 -11.08 9.59 2.04
CA ILE A 22 -10.54 8.75 0.97
C ILE A 22 -11.55 8.66 -0.18
N GLY A 23 -12.81 8.34 0.12
CA GLY A 23 -13.88 8.29 -0.88
C GLY A 23 -14.02 9.59 -1.66
N ASN A 24 -14.04 10.72 -0.95
CA ASN A 24 -14.11 12.05 -1.57
C ASN A 24 -12.90 12.36 -2.47
N PHE A 25 -11.69 11.94 -2.06
CA PHE A 25 -10.50 12.13 -2.87
C PHE A 25 -10.57 11.39 -4.21
N TYR A 26 -11.06 10.15 -4.20
CA TYR A 26 -11.18 9.33 -5.41
C TYR A 26 -12.51 9.49 -6.15
N GLY A 27 -13.48 10.21 -5.57
CA GLY A 27 -14.84 10.30 -6.13
C GLY A 27 -15.59 8.97 -6.07
N ILE A 28 -15.26 8.11 -5.11
CA ILE A 28 -15.88 6.81 -4.89
C ILE A 28 -16.86 6.91 -3.73
N GLN A 29 -18.08 6.42 -3.95
CA GLN A 29 -19.03 6.26 -2.86
C GLN A 29 -18.56 5.11 -1.96
N MET A 30 -18.13 5.46 -0.75
CA MET A 30 -17.67 4.47 0.21
C MET A 30 -18.79 3.55 0.66
N THR A 31 -18.45 2.30 0.94
CA THR A 31 -19.33 1.38 1.65
C THR A 31 -19.60 1.93 3.06
N GLU A 32 -20.67 1.48 3.71
CA GLU A 32 -21.02 1.92 5.09
C GLU A 32 -19.97 1.47 6.13
N SER A 33 -19.04 0.60 5.73
CA SER A 33 -18.00 0.05 6.61
C SER A 33 -16.99 1.12 6.99
N ALA A 34 -16.86 1.38 8.28
CA ALA A 34 -15.77 2.19 8.79
C ALA A 34 -14.45 1.41 8.67
N GLY A 35 -13.34 2.10 8.36
CA GLY A 35 -12.02 1.50 8.25
C GLY A 35 -11.40 1.18 9.61
N THR A 36 -12.08 0.43 10.48
CA THR A 36 -11.57 0.03 11.80
C THR A 36 -10.98 -1.37 11.78
N PRO A 37 -10.07 -1.71 12.73
CA PRO A 37 -9.53 -3.06 12.90
C PRO A 37 -10.61 -4.13 13.03
N ASP A 38 -11.61 -3.89 13.86
CA ASP A 38 -12.69 -4.86 14.12
C ASP A 38 -13.50 -5.17 12.85
N VAL A 39 -13.82 -4.13 12.05
CA VAL A 39 -14.54 -4.31 10.79
C VAL A 39 -13.67 -5.07 9.78
N LEU A 40 -12.37 -4.76 9.67
CA LEU A 40 -11.45 -5.49 8.80
C LEU A 40 -11.38 -6.98 9.18
N LEU A 41 -11.23 -7.29 10.47
CA LEU A 41 -11.17 -8.66 10.96
C LEU A 41 -12.50 -9.41 10.72
N GLN A 42 -13.63 -8.75 10.91
CA GLN A 42 -14.95 -9.33 10.64
C GLN A 42 -15.15 -9.64 9.16
N GLU A 43 -14.92 -8.66 8.28
CA GLU A 43 -15.07 -8.81 6.83
C GLU A 43 -14.07 -9.83 6.26
N GLY A 44 -12.83 -9.82 6.78
CA GLY A 44 -11.80 -10.78 6.39
C GLY A 44 -12.16 -12.21 6.76
N ARG A 45 -12.70 -12.45 7.96
CA ARG A 45 -13.18 -13.77 8.37
C ARG A 45 -14.27 -14.29 7.45
N LEU A 46 -15.22 -13.44 7.04
CA LEU A 46 -16.27 -13.80 6.08
C LEU A 46 -15.71 -14.17 4.70
N ALA A 47 -14.58 -13.59 4.32
CA ALA A 47 -13.87 -13.88 3.07
C ALA A 47 -12.87 -15.05 3.19
N GLY A 48 -12.60 -15.58 4.39
CA GLY A 48 -11.56 -16.59 4.61
C GLY A 48 -10.13 -16.05 4.58
N ILE A 49 -9.96 -14.72 4.68
CA ILE A 49 -8.66 -14.06 4.79
C ILE A 49 -8.18 -14.16 6.24
N THR A 50 -6.91 -14.53 6.43
CA THR A 50 -6.38 -14.86 7.76
C THR A 50 -5.27 -13.93 8.24
N LYS A 51 -4.68 -13.14 7.35
CA LYS A 51 -3.65 -12.15 7.65
C LYS A 51 -3.85 -10.90 6.82
N PHE A 52 -3.43 -9.76 7.36
CA PHE A 52 -3.59 -8.46 6.72
C PHE A 52 -2.33 -7.62 6.90
N VAL A 53 -1.81 -7.05 5.82
CA VAL A 53 -0.84 -5.96 5.90
C VAL A 53 -1.63 -4.68 6.16
N VAL A 54 -1.47 -4.14 7.36
CA VAL A 54 -2.23 -2.97 7.83
C VAL A 54 -1.37 -1.73 7.95
N HIS A 55 -1.93 -0.60 7.56
CA HIS A 55 -1.24 0.68 7.55
C HIS A 55 -2.19 1.88 7.59
N SER A 56 -1.62 3.04 7.84
CA SER A 56 -2.19 4.37 7.61
C SER A 56 -1.11 5.29 7.06
N THR A 57 -1.49 6.44 6.50
CA THR A 57 -0.55 7.39 5.90
C THR A 57 -0.60 8.72 6.64
N ALA A 58 0.56 9.23 7.06
CA ALA A 58 0.71 10.56 7.64
C ALA A 58 0.76 11.61 6.52
N THR A 59 -0.18 12.55 6.51
CA THR A 59 -0.20 13.67 5.55
C THR A 59 0.60 14.88 6.05
N THR A 60 1.09 14.84 7.27
CA THR A 60 1.98 15.83 7.89
C THR A 60 2.99 15.13 8.81
N VAL A 61 4.16 15.75 9.03
CA VAL A 61 5.19 15.23 9.95
C VAL A 61 4.63 14.94 11.34
N LYS A 62 3.79 15.84 11.88
CA LYS A 62 3.21 15.71 13.22
C LYS A 62 2.34 14.46 13.44
N GLN A 63 1.88 13.83 12.37
CA GLN A 63 1.05 12.63 12.46
C GLN A 63 1.87 11.34 12.52
N VAL A 64 3.14 11.35 12.09
CA VAL A 64 3.95 10.14 11.90
C VAL A 64 4.04 9.33 13.17
N GLU A 65 4.52 9.91 14.26
CA GLU A 65 4.70 9.23 15.54
C GLU A 65 3.40 8.58 16.06
N ASN A 66 2.30 9.35 16.03
CA ASN A 66 1.01 8.85 16.52
C ASN A 66 0.45 7.72 15.67
N ILE A 67 0.60 7.80 14.33
CA ILE A 67 0.17 6.74 13.42
C ILE A 67 1.01 5.49 13.62
N ASN A 68 2.33 5.64 13.73
CA ASN A 68 3.22 4.49 13.93
C ASN A 68 2.96 3.79 15.26
N LYS A 69 2.78 4.54 16.34
CA LYS A 69 2.39 3.98 17.66
C LYS A 69 1.03 3.25 17.58
N TYR A 70 0.07 3.80 16.84
CA TYR A 70 -1.22 3.16 16.65
C TYR A 70 -1.07 1.84 15.89
N ILE A 71 -0.36 1.81 14.76
CA ILE A 71 -0.13 0.57 14.01
C ILE A 71 0.60 -0.48 14.85
N VAL A 72 1.60 -0.08 15.65
CA VAL A 72 2.28 -0.97 16.61
C VAL A 72 1.27 -1.56 17.59
N SER A 73 0.44 -0.73 18.23
CA SER A 73 -0.55 -1.21 19.20
C SER A 73 -1.54 -2.20 18.60
N GLU A 74 -1.98 -1.97 17.35
CA GLU A 74 -2.90 -2.88 16.67
C GLU A 74 -2.23 -4.22 16.29
N THR A 75 -0.96 -4.19 15.89
CA THR A 75 -0.22 -5.43 15.56
C THR A 75 0.13 -6.25 16.81
N GLU A 76 0.31 -5.61 17.96
CA GLU A 76 0.51 -6.29 19.24
C GLU A 76 -0.80 -6.92 19.74
N ALA A 77 -1.93 -6.25 19.50
CA ALA A 77 -3.25 -6.73 19.93
C ALA A 77 -3.83 -7.83 19.02
N HIS A 78 -3.50 -7.82 17.75
CA HIS A 78 -4.08 -8.68 16.72
C HIS A 78 -3.01 -9.47 15.96
N PRO A 79 -2.82 -10.75 16.26
CA PRO A 79 -1.81 -11.58 15.58
C PRO A 79 -2.09 -11.79 14.08
N GLU A 80 -3.28 -11.45 13.60
CA GLU A 80 -3.64 -11.43 12.19
C GLU A 80 -2.96 -10.28 11.42
N PHE A 81 -2.52 -9.22 12.10
CA PHE A 81 -1.97 -8.03 11.46
C PHE A 81 -0.46 -8.11 11.26
N ILE A 82 -0.02 -7.58 10.13
CA ILE A 82 1.37 -7.33 9.75
C ILE A 82 1.48 -5.81 9.56
N GLY A 83 2.08 -5.11 10.49
CA GLY A 83 2.11 -3.64 10.48
C GLY A 83 3.10 -3.06 9.48
N PHE A 84 2.67 -2.05 8.75
CA PHE A 84 3.53 -1.15 7.99
C PHE A 84 3.43 0.25 8.60
N MET A 85 4.58 0.84 8.94
CA MET A 85 4.68 2.21 9.44
C MET A 85 4.48 3.23 8.31
N THR A 86 4.43 4.51 8.67
CA THR A 86 4.49 5.60 7.70
C THR A 86 5.66 6.54 8.02
N LEU A 87 6.14 7.25 6.99
CA LEU A 87 7.13 8.31 7.06
C LEU A 87 6.62 9.54 6.29
N HIS A 88 7.28 10.68 6.48
CA HIS A 88 6.97 11.89 5.71
C HIS A 88 8.25 12.50 5.17
N PRO A 89 8.30 12.98 3.92
CA PRO A 89 9.53 13.51 3.31
C PRO A 89 10.07 14.79 3.99
N ASP A 90 9.26 15.49 4.77
CA ASP A 90 9.68 16.70 5.50
C ASP A 90 10.22 16.40 6.92
N MET A 91 10.33 15.13 7.33
CA MET A 91 11.00 14.77 8.59
C MET A 91 12.50 15.03 8.50
N ASP A 92 13.12 15.32 9.63
CA ASP A 92 14.57 15.29 9.76
C ASP A 92 15.08 13.83 9.73
N GLU A 93 16.31 13.62 9.26
CA GLU A 93 16.87 12.26 9.07
C GLU A 93 17.02 11.53 10.42
N GLU A 94 17.38 12.25 11.50
CA GLU A 94 17.50 11.69 12.85
C GLU A 94 16.16 11.20 13.39
N ASP A 95 15.11 12.00 13.26
CA ASP A 95 13.75 11.63 13.67
C ASP A 95 13.24 10.45 12.83
N MET A 96 13.51 10.46 11.53
CA MET A 96 13.14 9.38 10.62
C MET A 96 13.81 8.05 11.01
N ASP A 97 15.11 8.06 11.29
CA ASP A 97 15.82 6.86 11.73
C ASP A 97 15.35 6.40 13.12
N GLY A 98 15.01 7.33 14.01
CA GLY A 98 14.39 7.04 15.31
C GLY A 98 13.06 6.29 15.14
N GLU A 99 12.16 6.76 14.28
CA GLU A 99 10.88 6.12 13.96
C GLU A 99 11.08 4.74 13.34
N ILE A 100 12.03 4.58 12.43
CA ILE A 100 12.33 3.29 11.80
C ILE A 100 12.83 2.29 12.84
N ARG A 101 13.76 2.68 13.72
CA ARG A 101 14.26 1.80 14.80
C ARG A 101 13.14 1.42 15.76
N PHE A 102 12.30 2.38 16.18
CA PHE A 102 11.14 2.13 17.02
C PHE A 102 10.22 1.09 16.38
N ALA A 103 9.80 1.32 15.15
CA ALA A 103 8.89 0.44 14.44
C ALA A 103 9.46 -0.98 14.26
N MET A 104 10.72 -1.10 13.87
CA MET A 104 11.38 -2.40 13.69
C MET A 104 11.50 -3.17 15.00
N SER A 105 11.78 -2.50 16.13
CA SER A 105 11.88 -3.14 17.44
C SER A 105 10.53 -3.69 17.94
N HIS A 106 9.40 -3.16 17.42
CA HIS A 106 8.04 -3.62 17.71
C HIS A 106 7.46 -4.52 16.57
N GLY A 107 8.30 -5.07 15.71
CA GLY A 107 7.89 -6.08 14.74
C GLY A 107 7.22 -5.55 13.47
N ILE A 108 7.26 -4.25 13.20
CA ILE A 108 6.78 -3.66 11.94
C ILE A 108 7.63 -4.17 10.77
N ARG A 109 7.00 -4.44 9.63
CA ARG A 109 7.58 -5.15 8.49
C ARG A 109 7.71 -4.35 7.20
N GLY A 110 7.28 -3.11 7.17
CA GLY A 110 7.38 -2.26 5.99
C GLY A 110 6.97 -0.83 6.24
N VAL A 111 7.00 -0.03 5.20
CA VAL A 111 6.63 1.38 5.18
C VAL A 111 5.53 1.59 4.15
N LYS A 112 4.45 2.31 4.48
CA LYS A 112 3.45 2.79 3.53
C LYS A 112 3.65 4.26 3.25
N LEU A 113 3.71 4.61 1.97
CA LEU A 113 3.74 5.97 1.48
C LEU A 113 2.61 6.21 0.46
N HIS A 114 2.04 7.40 0.48
CA HIS A 114 1.02 7.83 -0.46
C HIS A 114 1.38 9.21 -1.03
N PRO A 115 2.19 9.25 -2.08
CA PRO A 115 2.75 10.51 -2.60
C PRO A 115 1.71 11.58 -2.90
N ASP A 116 0.53 11.18 -3.44
CA ASP A 116 -0.53 12.13 -3.80
C ASP A 116 -1.22 12.74 -2.56
N PHE A 117 -1.38 12.00 -1.46
CA PHE A 117 -1.87 12.52 -0.20
C PHE A 117 -0.83 13.37 0.52
N GLN A 118 0.44 12.93 0.49
CA GLN A 118 1.57 13.57 1.15
C GLN A 118 2.17 14.72 0.32
N LYS A 119 1.72 14.88 -0.92
CA LYS A 119 2.13 15.95 -1.88
C LYS A 119 3.63 16.00 -2.11
N PHE A 120 4.21 14.85 -2.47
CA PHE A 120 5.62 14.77 -2.88
C PHE A 120 5.78 13.83 -4.08
N ALA A 121 6.70 14.16 -4.97
CA ALA A 121 7.05 13.27 -6.06
C ALA A 121 8.00 12.18 -5.57
N ILE A 122 7.75 10.92 -5.96
CA ILE A 122 8.56 9.77 -5.53
C ILE A 122 10.06 10.00 -5.76
N ASP A 123 10.44 10.66 -6.87
CA ASP A 123 11.82 10.88 -7.28
C ASP A 123 12.37 12.28 -6.96
N GLU A 124 11.67 13.08 -6.13
CA GLU A 124 12.17 14.41 -5.76
C GLU A 124 13.25 14.35 -4.67
N PRO A 125 14.15 15.36 -4.60
CA PRO A 125 15.29 15.35 -3.66
C PRO A 125 14.92 15.16 -2.19
N ARG A 126 13.80 15.74 -1.72
CA ARG A 126 13.39 15.59 -0.32
C ARG A 126 12.87 14.20 0.02
N ALA A 127 12.40 13.42 -0.96
CA ALA A 127 12.01 12.03 -0.77
C ALA A 127 13.23 11.09 -0.68
N GLU A 128 14.36 11.46 -1.29
CA GLU A 128 15.56 10.63 -1.30
C GLU A 128 16.10 10.30 0.10
N LYS A 129 15.90 11.19 1.07
CA LYS A 129 16.32 10.89 2.44
C LYS A 129 15.57 9.70 3.05
N ILE A 130 14.31 9.46 2.65
CA ILE A 130 13.56 8.28 3.07
C ILE A 130 14.30 7.00 2.62
N TYR A 131 14.69 6.95 1.34
CA TYR A 131 15.37 5.78 0.77
C TYR A 131 16.76 5.56 1.35
N LYS A 132 17.50 6.64 1.56
CA LYS A 132 18.82 6.61 2.19
C LYS A 132 18.76 6.18 3.65
N THR A 133 17.79 6.71 4.41
CA THR A 133 17.64 6.37 5.82
C THR A 133 17.12 4.95 5.99
N LEU A 134 16.22 4.48 5.12
CA LEU A 134 15.76 3.08 5.14
C LEU A 134 16.87 2.10 4.78
N ASP A 135 17.72 2.44 3.81
CA ASP A 135 18.85 1.62 3.35
C ASP A 135 18.49 0.14 3.13
N GLY A 136 17.33 -0.11 2.53
CA GLY A 136 16.83 -1.45 2.26
C GLY A 136 16.34 -2.25 3.48
N ARG A 137 16.34 -1.67 4.69
CA ARG A 137 15.93 -2.36 5.94
C ARG A 137 14.46 -2.82 5.93
N LEU A 138 13.58 -2.05 5.30
CA LEU A 138 12.15 -2.35 5.19
C LEU A 138 11.68 -2.13 3.74
N PRO A 139 10.78 -2.96 3.21
CA PRO A 139 10.11 -2.69 1.94
C PRO A 139 9.21 -1.46 2.03
N ILE A 140 9.01 -0.78 0.90
CA ILE A 140 8.10 0.36 0.82
C ILE A 140 6.92 0.01 -0.07
N LEU A 141 5.71 0.08 0.47
CA LEU A 141 4.46 0.03 -0.28
C LEU A 141 4.07 1.46 -0.68
N PHE A 142 4.16 1.75 -1.95
CA PHE A 142 3.75 3.02 -2.53
C PHE A 142 2.35 2.95 -3.12
N HIS A 143 1.53 3.97 -2.87
CA HIS A 143 0.47 4.28 -3.82
C HIS A 143 1.14 4.71 -5.14
N THR A 144 0.75 4.10 -6.25
CA THR A 144 1.36 4.37 -7.57
C THR A 144 0.31 4.63 -8.64
N GLY A 145 0.59 5.63 -9.46
CA GLY A 145 -0.19 5.98 -10.63
C GLY A 145 -1.52 6.64 -10.31
N ASP A 146 -1.59 7.95 -10.45
CA ASP A 146 -2.85 8.68 -10.49
C ASP A 146 -2.70 9.78 -11.53
N LYS A 147 -3.29 9.59 -12.72
CA LYS A 147 -3.16 10.54 -13.84
C LYS A 147 -3.67 11.95 -13.56
N ARG A 148 -4.37 12.16 -12.43
CA ARG A 148 -4.80 13.50 -11.98
C ARG A 148 -3.64 14.30 -11.39
N TYR A 149 -2.57 13.62 -10.95
CA TYR A 149 -1.43 14.19 -10.27
C TYR A 149 -0.12 13.73 -10.91
N ASN A 150 0.97 14.38 -10.56
CA ASN A 150 2.31 14.03 -11.06
C ASN A 150 3.26 13.73 -9.89
N PHE A 151 2.80 12.95 -8.91
CA PHE A 151 3.60 12.60 -7.73
C PHE A 151 3.98 11.11 -7.73
N SER A 152 3.05 10.23 -8.10
CA SER A 152 3.16 8.77 -7.93
C SER A 152 3.26 8.00 -9.26
N ASN A 153 3.55 8.67 -10.38
CA ASN A 153 3.61 8.03 -11.70
C ASN A 153 4.61 6.87 -11.74
N PRO A 154 4.33 5.79 -12.50
CA PRO A 154 5.20 4.63 -12.61
C PRO A 154 6.65 4.97 -12.99
N GLU A 155 6.87 5.92 -13.91
CA GLU A 155 8.19 6.38 -14.33
C GLU A 155 9.06 6.89 -13.17
N ARG A 156 8.43 7.52 -12.16
CA ARG A 156 9.12 8.02 -10.97
C ARG A 156 9.59 6.88 -10.09
N LEU A 157 8.72 5.88 -9.87
CA LEU A 157 9.07 4.71 -9.07
C LEU A 157 10.15 3.88 -9.76
N VAL A 158 10.10 3.74 -11.10
CA VAL A 158 11.16 3.09 -11.90
C VAL A 158 12.53 3.74 -11.67
N LYS A 159 12.59 5.08 -11.63
CA LYS A 159 13.87 5.80 -11.36
C LYS A 159 14.41 5.45 -9.98
N ILE A 160 13.55 5.42 -8.96
CA ILE A 160 13.95 5.08 -7.59
C ILE A 160 14.35 3.61 -7.47
N ALA A 161 13.58 2.69 -8.05
CA ALA A 161 13.92 1.27 -8.05
C ALA A 161 15.30 0.99 -8.70
N LYS A 162 15.62 1.70 -9.79
CA LYS A 162 16.95 1.62 -10.43
C LYS A 162 18.06 2.25 -9.60
N LYS A 163 17.78 3.38 -8.95
CA LYS A 163 18.76 4.13 -8.16
C LYS A 163 19.10 3.43 -6.84
N TYR A 164 18.15 2.74 -6.25
CA TYR A 164 18.26 2.03 -4.97
C TYR A 164 17.92 0.54 -5.15
N PRO A 165 18.80 -0.25 -5.78
CA PRO A 165 18.49 -1.66 -6.13
C PRO A 165 18.34 -2.58 -4.91
N SER A 166 18.89 -2.22 -3.75
CA SER A 166 18.70 -2.93 -2.49
C SER A 166 17.33 -2.64 -1.84
N GLN A 167 16.66 -1.55 -2.23
CA GLN A 167 15.36 -1.17 -1.71
C GLN A 167 14.27 -1.95 -2.41
N ILE A 168 13.58 -2.82 -1.68
CA ILE A 168 12.36 -3.47 -2.18
C ILE A 168 11.23 -2.44 -2.18
N VAL A 169 10.57 -2.31 -3.31
CA VAL A 169 9.39 -1.45 -3.47
C VAL A 169 8.19 -2.27 -3.95
N ILE A 170 7.02 -1.95 -3.41
CA ILE A 170 5.74 -2.54 -3.81
C ILE A 170 4.91 -1.42 -4.41
N GLY A 171 4.71 -1.47 -5.72
CA GLY A 171 3.82 -0.56 -6.42
C GLY A 171 2.37 -1.03 -6.27
N ALA A 172 1.58 -0.33 -5.47
CA ALA A 172 0.17 -0.66 -5.30
C ALA A 172 -0.61 -0.58 -6.62
N HIS A 173 -1.75 -1.24 -6.67
CA HIS A 173 -2.72 -1.11 -7.76
C HIS A 173 -2.14 -1.51 -9.13
N PHE A 174 -1.51 -2.71 -9.21
CA PHE A 174 -0.78 -3.18 -10.38
C PHE A 174 0.37 -2.25 -10.79
N GLY A 175 0.90 -1.48 -9.84
CA GLY A 175 1.98 -0.53 -10.08
C GLY A 175 1.57 0.75 -10.80
N GLY A 176 0.26 1.02 -10.96
CA GLY A 176 -0.15 2.19 -11.75
C GLY A 176 -1.63 2.52 -11.73
N TYR A 177 -2.31 2.54 -10.59
CA TYR A 177 -3.74 2.84 -10.39
C TYR A 177 -4.52 3.17 -11.70
N SER A 178 -4.54 4.40 -12.19
CA SER A 178 -5.20 4.76 -13.45
C SER A 178 -4.22 4.80 -14.65
N GLU A 179 -2.98 4.32 -14.49
CA GLU A 179 -1.88 4.34 -15.47
C GLU A 179 -1.30 2.92 -15.70
N TRP A 180 -2.16 1.89 -15.67
CA TRP A 180 -1.74 0.47 -15.72
C TRP A 180 -0.86 0.13 -16.94
N GLU A 181 -1.03 0.79 -18.09
CA GLU A 181 -0.19 0.59 -19.24
C GLU A 181 1.28 0.93 -18.99
N SER A 182 1.52 1.96 -18.16
CA SER A 182 2.87 2.37 -17.73
C SER A 182 3.52 1.37 -16.78
N SER A 183 2.78 0.44 -16.18
CA SER A 183 3.33 -0.60 -15.30
C SER A 183 4.32 -1.51 -16.03
N LEU A 184 4.24 -1.64 -17.34
CA LEU A 184 5.21 -2.40 -18.12
C LEU A 184 6.64 -1.85 -18.04
N LEU A 185 6.83 -0.59 -17.63
CA LEU A 185 8.13 0.02 -17.38
C LEU A 185 8.91 -0.65 -16.23
N TYR A 186 8.23 -1.37 -15.35
CA TYR A 186 8.87 -2.13 -14.26
C TYR A 186 9.50 -3.46 -14.71
N LYS A 187 9.29 -3.86 -15.96
CA LYS A 187 9.81 -5.12 -16.46
C LYS A 187 11.34 -5.19 -16.34
N GLY A 188 11.83 -6.28 -15.73
CA GLY A 188 13.27 -6.49 -15.51
C GLY A 188 13.84 -5.80 -14.27
N LEU A 189 13.01 -5.20 -13.41
CA LEU A 189 13.41 -4.68 -12.11
C LEU A 189 13.10 -5.71 -11.02
N ASP A 190 14.13 -6.37 -10.49
CA ASP A 190 13.96 -7.49 -9.56
C ASP A 190 13.55 -7.08 -8.14
N ASN A 191 13.71 -5.80 -7.80
CA ASN A 191 13.32 -5.22 -6.51
C ASN A 191 11.92 -4.60 -6.51
N VAL A 192 11.12 -4.79 -7.59
CA VAL A 192 9.77 -4.24 -7.69
C VAL A 192 8.74 -5.36 -7.62
N TYR A 193 7.79 -5.22 -6.71
CA TYR A 193 6.62 -6.06 -6.51
C TYR A 193 5.36 -5.24 -6.65
N PHE A 194 4.18 -5.88 -6.64
CA PHE A 194 2.90 -5.24 -6.87
C PHE A 194 1.83 -5.81 -5.96
N ASP A 195 0.72 -5.09 -5.79
CA ASP A 195 -0.51 -5.67 -5.28
C ASP A 195 -1.68 -5.50 -6.27
N THR A 196 -2.75 -6.26 -6.05
CA THR A 196 -3.92 -6.27 -6.93
C THR A 196 -5.02 -5.31 -6.51
N SER A 197 -4.81 -4.57 -5.44
CA SER A 197 -5.82 -3.71 -4.84
C SER A 197 -6.32 -2.62 -5.79
N SER A 198 -7.55 -2.18 -5.62
CA SER A 198 -8.20 -1.06 -6.35
C SER A 198 -8.03 -1.07 -7.88
N THR A 199 -7.79 -2.22 -8.48
CA THR A 199 -7.57 -2.35 -9.93
C THR A 199 -8.65 -3.18 -10.60
N LEU A 200 -8.99 -4.33 -10.04
CA LEU A 200 -9.90 -5.29 -10.66
C LEU A 200 -11.33 -4.77 -10.91
N PRO A 201 -11.86 -3.79 -10.16
CA PRO A 201 -13.13 -3.15 -10.50
C PRO A 201 -13.13 -2.33 -11.80
N PHE A 202 -11.95 -1.94 -12.29
CA PHE A 202 -11.80 -0.95 -13.37
C PHE A 202 -11.13 -1.50 -14.63
N ILE A 203 -10.33 -2.56 -14.52
CA ILE A 203 -9.58 -3.14 -15.63
C ILE A 203 -10.32 -4.37 -16.20
N ASP A 204 -10.23 -4.56 -17.52
CA ASP A 204 -10.69 -5.81 -18.11
C ASP A 204 -9.87 -7.02 -17.64
N LYS A 205 -10.53 -8.16 -17.39
CA LYS A 205 -9.88 -9.38 -16.87
C LYS A 205 -8.75 -9.88 -17.78
N THR A 206 -8.91 -9.74 -19.09
CA THR A 206 -7.89 -10.15 -20.06
C THR A 206 -6.65 -9.27 -19.94
N GLU A 207 -6.85 -7.96 -19.78
CA GLU A 207 -5.76 -7.01 -19.56
C GLU A 207 -5.08 -7.22 -18.20
N ALA A 208 -5.85 -7.46 -17.13
CA ALA A 208 -5.29 -7.80 -15.83
C ALA A 208 -4.38 -9.03 -15.90
N VAL A 209 -4.84 -10.13 -16.54
CA VAL A 209 -4.04 -11.35 -16.71
C VAL A 209 -2.81 -11.10 -17.58
N LYS A 210 -2.92 -10.27 -18.61
CA LYS A 210 -1.79 -9.91 -19.47
C LYS A 210 -0.71 -9.14 -18.69
N LEU A 211 -1.11 -8.18 -17.83
CA LEU A 211 -0.18 -7.46 -16.95
C LEU A 211 0.49 -8.41 -15.96
N LEU A 212 -0.29 -9.25 -15.26
CA LEU A 212 0.23 -10.27 -14.33
C LEU A 212 1.31 -11.13 -14.99
N ARG A 213 1.06 -11.65 -16.20
CA ARG A 213 2.01 -12.48 -16.93
C ARG A 213 3.24 -11.74 -17.43
N ASN A 214 3.07 -10.48 -17.86
CA ASN A 214 4.18 -9.67 -18.39
C ASN A 214 5.13 -9.20 -17.28
N LEU A 215 4.62 -8.95 -16.07
CA LEU A 215 5.38 -8.47 -14.93
C LEU A 215 5.90 -9.61 -14.04
N GLY A 216 5.35 -10.83 -14.19
CA GLY A 216 5.65 -12.00 -13.37
C GLY A 216 4.62 -12.19 -12.26
N VAL A 217 3.82 -13.26 -12.35
CA VAL A 217 2.73 -13.54 -11.38
C VAL A 217 3.24 -13.69 -9.96
N GLU A 218 4.44 -14.16 -9.79
CA GLU A 218 5.14 -14.35 -8.52
C GLU A 218 5.51 -13.04 -7.80
N ARG A 219 5.35 -11.92 -8.47
CA ARG A 219 5.62 -10.58 -7.93
C ARG A 219 4.36 -9.89 -7.41
N PHE A 220 3.19 -10.53 -7.55
CA PHE A 220 1.93 -9.94 -7.17
C PHE A 220 1.42 -10.50 -5.84
N PHE A 221 1.00 -9.61 -4.97
CA PHE A 221 0.27 -9.91 -3.76
C PHE A 221 -1.22 -9.62 -3.98
N PHE A 222 -2.08 -10.44 -3.40
CA PHE A 222 -3.49 -10.08 -3.30
C PHE A 222 -3.66 -8.94 -2.30
N GLY A 223 -4.41 -7.91 -2.66
CA GLY A 223 -4.71 -6.76 -1.81
C GLY A 223 -6.13 -6.24 -2.06
N THR A 224 -6.77 -5.71 -1.03
CA THR A 224 -8.15 -5.22 -1.11
C THR A 224 -8.28 -3.71 -1.20
N ASP A 225 -7.33 -2.97 -0.63
CA ASP A 225 -7.45 -1.53 -0.38
C ASP A 225 -8.62 -1.18 0.56
N PHE A 226 -8.93 -2.11 1.51
CA PHE A 226 -9.90 -1.84 2.55
C PHE A 226 -9.62 -0.47 3.21
N PRO A 227 -10.58 0.39 3.48
CA PRO A 227 -12.04 0.20 3.39
C PRO A 227 -12.68 0.65 2.07
N LEU A 228 -11.91 0.91 1.00
CA LEU A 228 -12.49 1.25 -0.32
C LEU A 228 -13.34 0.12 -0.85
N TRP A 229 -12.84 -1.10 -0.72
CA TRP A 229 -13.49 -2.32 -1.20
C TRP A 229 -13.64 -3.33 -0.07
N ARG A 230 -14.73 -4.10 -0.14
CA ARG A 230 -14.93 -5.19 0.81
C ARG A 230 -14.01 -6.35 0.47
N PRO A 231 -13.33 -6.94 1.47
CA PRO A 231 -12.41 -8.07 1.26
C PRO A 231 -13.02 -9.23 0.47
N LYS A 232 -14.28 -9.56 0.72
CA LYS A 232 -15.00 -10.62 -0.01
C LYS A 232 -15.12 -10.30 -1.50
N ASP A 233 -15.52 -9.08 -1.84
CA ASP A 233 -15.79 -8.68 -3.23
C ASP A 233 -14.48 -8.67 -4.05
N GLU A 234 -13.39 -8.18 -3.45
CA GLU A 234 -12.07 -8.19 -4.11
C GLU A 234 -11.52 -9.60 -4.29
N LEU A 235 -11.70 -10.47 -3.29
CA LEU A 235 -11.29 -11.86 -3.42
C LEU A 235 -12.08 -12.60 -4.51
N GLU A 236 -13.39 -12.38 -4.61
CA GLU A 236 -14.23 -12.94 -5.68
C GLU A 236 -13.79 -12.43 -7.05
N ARG A 237 -13.45 -11.12 -7.19
CA ARG A 237 -12.90 -10.56 -8.43
C ARG A 237 -11.58 -11.22 -8.80
N PHE A 238 -10.66 -11.34 -7.85
CA PHE A 238 -9.36 -11.98 -8.07
C PHE A 238 -9.50 -13.45 -8.50
N LEU A 239 -10.31 -14.23 -7.79
CA LEU A 239 -10.55 -15.64 -8.10
C LEU A 239 -11.28 -15.85 -9.45
N SER A 240 -11.96 -14.82 -9.95
CA SER A 240 -12.63 -14.86 -11.27
C SER A 240 -11.69 -14.61 -12.46
N LEU A 241 -10.41 -14.30 -12.21
CA LEU A 241 -9.43 -14.13 -13.28
C LEU A 241 -9.14 -15.48 -13.95
N PRO A 242 -9.04 -15.53 -15.28
CA PRO A 242 -8.72 -16.76 -16.02
C PRO A 242 -7.22 -17.11 -15.88
N LEU A 243 -6.78 -17.34 -14.64
CA LEU A 243 -5.46 -17.86 -14.31
C LEU A 243 -5.57 -19.37 -14.23
N SER A 244 -4.69 -20.10 -14.95
CA SER A 244 -4.61 -21.56 -14.80
C SER A 244 -4.02 -21.89 -13.43
N GLU A 245 -4.63 -22.82 -12.72
CA GLU A 245 -3.98 -23.50 -11.60
C GLU A 245 -2.69 -24.16 -12.09
N LYS A 246 -1.56 -23.77 -11.52
CA LYS A 246 -0.27 -24.45 -11.69
C LYS A 246 0.37 -24.67 -10.34
#